data_f915582140455c1fdd4e19403e1c871d
#
_entry.id   f915582140455c1fdd4e19403e1c871d
#
_cell.length_a   1.000
_cell.length_b   1.000
_cell.length_c   1.000
_cell.angle_alpha   90.00
_cell.angle_beta   90.00
_cell.angle_gamma   90.00
#
_symmetry.space_group_name_H-M   'P 1'
#
loop_
_entity.id
_entity.type
_entity.pdbx_description
1 polymer ?
#
loop_
_entity_poly.entity_id
_entity_poly.type
_entity_poly.pdbx_seq_one_letter_code
_entity_poly.pdbx_strand_id
1 'polypeptide(L)'
;ESQTFEELVNPKYSKVSVSDNITKITGITDEEAKNARQVWEVIPEFVKFIGDDTLAGFNNAAFDSKFLERAGRHSNIIITNKQFDIMKYAKRIKKKCNLEINGDELNNYAEYFGIKNEKAHTALSDAITTAKVYIKLRQLDEGKSSSENDGLDLEW
;
A
#
# COMPACT_ATOMS: atom_id res chain seq x y z
N GLU A 1 0.88 9.72 -16.45
CA GLU A 1 1.63 8.45 -16.37
C GLU A 1 1.74 8.07 -14.88
N SER A 2 1.35 6.84 -14.54
CA SER A 2 1.55 6.31 -13.20
C SER A 2 3.04 5.98 -13.03
N GLN A 3 3.58 6.34 -11.87
CA GLN A 3 4.96 6.03 -11.50
C GLN A 3 4.94 5.07 -10.31
N THR A 4 5.88 4.14 -10.29
CA THR A 4 6.05 3.20 -9.18
C THR A 4 7.43 3.36 -8.54
N PHE A 5 7.49 3.14 -7.23
CA PHE A 5 8.72 3.06 -6.45
C PHE A 5 8.65 1.81 -5.59
N GLU A 6 9.56 0.88 -5.82
CA GLU A 6 9.70 -0.34 -5.04
C GLU A 6 11.16 -0.59 -4.72
N GLU A 7 11.49 -0.77 -3.44
CA GLU A 7 12.85 -1.06 -2.99
C GLU A 7 12.84 -1.96 -1.76
N LEU A 8 13.67 -2.99 -1.79
CA LEU A 8 13.92 -3.80 -0.62
C LEU A 8 14.93 -3.09 0.29
N VAL A 9 14.57 -2.99 1.58
CA VAL A 9 15.37 -2.28 2.57
C VAL A 9 15.94 -3.26 3.60
N ASN A 10 17.22 -3.12 3.90
CA ASN A 10 17.88 -3.93 4.92
C ASN A 10 17.31 -3.64 6.33
N PRO A 11 16.77 -4.64 7.04
CA PRO A 11 16.17 -4.46 8.36
C PRO A 11 17.21 -4.34 9.50
N LYS A 12 18.48 -4.20 9.22
CA LYS A 12 19.58 -4.17 10.20
C LYS A 12 19.36 -3.19 11.35
N TYR A 13 18.69 -2.06 11.07
CA TYR A 13 18.36 -1.07 12.09
C TYR A 13 17.33 -1.58 13.12
N SER A 14 16.59 -2.62 12.82
CA SER A 14 15.59 -3.23 13.71
C SER A 14 16.11 -4.44 14.47
N LYS A 15 17.32 -4.93 14.17
CA LYS A 15 17.91 -6.17 14.70
C LYS A 15 17.02 -7.42 14.49
N VAL A 16 16.15 -7.39 13.49
CA VAL A 16 15.23 -8.48 13.17
C VAL A 16 15.76 -9.22 11.94
N SER A 17 15.75 -10.54 12.01
CA SER A 17 15.97 -11.42 10.85
C SER A 17 14.64 -11.79 10.22
N VAL A 18 14.64 -12.04 8.91
CA VAL A 18 13.46 -12.55 8.20
C VAL A 18 13.30 -14.02 8.55
N SER A 19 12.19 -14.38 9.20
CA SER A 19 11.89 -15.78 9.54
C SER A 19 11.36 -16.54 8.35
N ASP A 20 11.46 -17.88 8.38
CA ASP A 20 10.92 -18.76 7.34
C ASP A 20 9.42 -18.53 7.07
N ASN A 21 8.65 -18.15 8.10
CA ASN A 21 7.24 -17.84 7.95
C ASN A 21 7.03 -16.55 7.14
N ILE A 22 7.85 -15.52 7.37
CA ILE A 22 7.81 -14.29 6.59
C ILE A 22 8.22 -14.56 5.15
N THR A 23 9.28 -15.34 4.95
CA THR A 23 9.73 -15.75 3.61
C THR A 23 8.63 -16.51 2.84
N LYS A 24 7.89 -17.40 3.50
CA LYS A 24 6.76 -18.12 2.86
C LYS A 24 5.63 -17.18 2.41
N ILE A 25 5.42 -16.09 3.14
CA ILE A 25 4.34 -15.12 2.84
C ILE A 25 4.78 -14.11 1.78
N THR A 26 5.99 -13.55 1.91
CA THR A 26 6.46 -12.43 1.09
C THR A 26 7.36 -12.84 -0.07
N GLY A 27 7.93 -14.05 -0.02
CA GLY A 27 8.98 -14.50 -0.93
C GLY A 27 10.38 -13.95 -0.62
N ILE A 28 10.50 -13.02 0.33
CA ILE A 28 11.77 -12.38 0.68
C ILE A 28 12.54 -13.26 1.67
N THR A 29 13.77 -13.62 1.31
CA THR A 29 14.68 -14.37 2.18
C THR A 29 15.47 -13.47 3.12
N ASP A 30 15.97 -14.03 4.22
CA ASP A 30 16.82 -13.31 5.16
C ASP A 30 18.15 -12.84 4.53
N GLU A 31 18.65 -13.62 3.56
CA GLU A 31 19.86 -13.26 2.79
C GLU A 31 19.62 -12.07 1.86
N GLU A 32 18.53 -12.07 1.11
CA GLU A 32 18.15 -10.94 0.26
C GLU A 32 17.95 -9.67 1.09
N ALA A 33 17.24 -9.78 2.20
CA ALA A 33 17.01 -8.64 3.09
C ALA A 33 18.32 -8.08 3.69
N LYS A 34 19.26 -8.94 4.07
CA LYS A 34 20.58 -8.52 4.58
C LYS A 34 21.46 -7.83 3.54
N ASN A 35 21.33 -8.24 2.29
CA ASN A 35 22.10 -7.67 1.16
C ASN A 35 21.40 -6.44 0.52
N ALA A 36 20.17 -6.12 0.96
CA ALA A 36 19.43 -4.98 0.46
C ALA A 36 20.04 -3.64 0.88
N ARG A 37 19.64 -2.58 0.20
CA ARG A 37 20.05 -1.20 0.46
C ARG A 37 19.69 -0.76 1.87
N GLN A 38 20.46 0.14 2.42
CA GLN A 38 20.20 0.66 3.77
C GLN A 38 19.05 1.68 3.75
N VAL A 39 18.31 1.76 4.84
CA VAL A 39 17.15 2.67 4.96
C VAL A 39 17.53 4.13 4.67
N TRP A 40 18.71 4.57 5.10
CA TRP A 40 19.18 5.95 4.88
C TRP A 40 19.62 6.25 3.43
N GLU A 41 19.77 5.24 2.59
CA GLU A 41 20.02 5.38 1.16
C GLU A 41 18.70 5.47 0.38
N VAL A 42 17.69 4.69 0.81
CA VAL A 42 16.41 4.56 0.10
C VAL A 42 15.43 5.69 0.46
N ILE A 43 15.36 6.08 1.72
CA ILE A 43 14.37 7.09 2.17
C ILE A 43 14.51 8.45 1.48
N PRO A 44 15.72 9.00 1.22
CA PRO A 44 15.82 10.26 0.47
C PRO A 44 15.23 10.17 -0.95
N GLU A 45 15.41 9.03 -1.62
CA GLU A 45 14.85 8.80 -2.96
C GLU A 45 13.33 8.66 -2.90
N PHE A 46 12.84 7.92 -1.90
CA PHE A 46 11.40 7.78 -1.66
C PHE A 46 10.74 9.13 -1.37
N VAL A 47 11.34 9.95 -0.51
CA VAL A 47 10.82 11.30 -0.20
C VAL A 47 10.80 12.18 -1.44
N LYS A 48 11.81 12.10 -2.29
CA LYS A 48 11.82 12.80 -3.58
C LYS A 48 10.69 12.30 -4.50
N PHE A 49 10.44 10.98 -4.50
CA PHE A 49 9.38 10.37 -5.30
C PHE A 49 7.98 10.82 -4.87
N ILE A 50 7.70 10.83 -3.56
CA ILE A 50 6.38 11.20 -3.03
C ILE A 50 6.12 12.71 -3.03
N GLY A 51 7.17 13.55 -3.06
CA GLY A 51 7.03 15.01 -2.98
C GLY A 51 6.11 15.45 -1.84
N ASP A 52 5.14 16.31 -2.13
CA ASP A 52 4.15 16.83 -1.17
C ASP A 52 2.80 16.06 -1.23
N ASP A 53 2.74 14.94 -1.93
CA ASP A 53 1.53 14.18 -2.13
C ASP A 53 0.98 13.58 -0.83
N THR A 54 -0.33 13.33 -0.79
CA THR A 54 -0.97 12.62 0.31
C THR A 54 -0.66 11.12 0.21
N LEU A 55 -0.12 10.55 1.27
CA LEU A 55 0.16 9.12 1.36
C LEU A 55 -1.13 8.36 1.70
N ALA A 56 -1.61 7.57 0.77
CA ALA A 56 -2.78 6.73 0.95
C ALA A 56 -2.39 5.26 1.06
N GLY A 57 -3.06 4.53 1.94
CA GLY A 57 -2.83 3.10 2.10
C GLY A 57 -3.98 2.41 2.80
N PHE A 58 -4.03 1.10 2.71
CA PHE A 58 -5.07 0.30 3.35
C PHE A 58 -4.65 -0.06 4.77
N ASN A 59 -5.29 0.55 5.79
CA ASN A 59 -4.89 0.47 7.20
C ASN A 59 -3.50 1.06 7.50
N ASN A 60 -3.05 2.01 6.68
CA ASN A 60 -1.70 2.59 6.74
C ASN A 60 -1.41 3.31 8.06
N ALA A 61 -2.41 3.92 8.70
CA ALA A 61 -2.24 4.64 9.98
C ALA A 61 -1.78 3.71 11.12
N ALA A 62 -2.15 2.43 11.08
CA ALA A 62 -1.75 1.45 12.09
C ALA A 62 -0.35 0.85 11.83
N PHE A 63 0.06 0.75 10.57
CA PHE A 63 1.27 0.05 10.15
C PHE A 63 2.25 0.93 9.38
N ASP A 64 1.96 1.22 8.11
CA ASP A 64 2.93 1.80 7.17
C ASP A 64 3.46 3.15 7.64
N SER A 65 2.58 4.02 8.16
CA SER A 65 2.97 5.35 8.66
C SER A 65 4.00 5.28 9.77
N LYS A 66 3.89 4.30 10.67
CA LYS A 66 4.85 4.11 11.77
C LYS A 66 6.21 3.62 11.28
N PHE A 67 6.20 2.75 10.25
CA PHE A 67 7.44 2.29 9.63
C PHE A 67 8.13 3.44 8.88
N LEU A 68 7.38 4.22 8.11
CA LEU A 68 7.91 5.40 7.40
C LEU A 68 8.46 6.45 8.36
N GLU A 69 7.76 6.75 9.46
CA GLU A 69 8.23 7.67 10.48
C GLU A 69 9.54 7.20 11.13
N ARG A 70 9.64 5.90 11.43
CA ARG A 70 10.87 5.31 11.96
C ARG A 70 12.01 5.37 10.94
N ALA A 71 11.74 5.00 9.69
CA ALA A 71 12.69 5.04 8.60
C ALA A 71 13.21 6.47 8.35
N GLY A 72 12.31 7.45 8.35
CA GLY A 72 12.65 8.86 8.25
C GLY A 72 13.59 9.30 9.39
N ARG A 73 13.28 8.94 10.64
CA ARG A 73 14.17 9.24 11.79
C ARG A 73 15.57 8.65 11.63
N HIS A 74 15.69 7.40 11.14
CA HIS A 74 16.98 6.78 10.86
C HIS A 74 17.75 7.45 9.73
N SER A 75 17.06 8.16 8.86
CA SER A 75 17.63 8.90 7.72
C SER A 75 17.80 10.40 8.01
N ASN A 76 17.50 10.86 9.22
CA ASN A 76 17.44 12.28 9.61
C ASN A 76 16.47 13.11 8.73
N ILE A 77 15.38 12.50 8.28
CA ILE A 77 14.34 13.11 7.45
C ILE A 77 13.00 13.03 8.19
N ILE A 78 12.27 14.14 8.22
CA ILE A 78 10.91 14.17 8.76
C ILE A 78 9.93 14.09 7.58
N ILE A 79 9.13 13.03 7.54
CA ILE A 79 8.08 12.84 6.53
C ILE A 79 6.80 13.47 7.08
N THR A 80 6.39 14.58 6.47
CA THR A 80 5.24 15.41 6.92
C THR A 80 4.00 15.25 6.04
N ASN A 81 4.05 14.39 5.06
CA ASN A 81 2.96 14.15 4.12
C ASN A 81 1.66 13.78 4.83
N LYS A 82 0.55 14.33 4.35
CA LYS A 82 -0.78 13.96 4.85
C LYS A 82 -1.01 12.46 4.66
N GLN A 83 -1.74 11.87 5.61
CA GLN A 83 -2.07 10.45 5.58
C GLN A 83 -3.56 10.28 5.29
N PHE A 84 -3.89 9.33 4.40
CA PHE A 84 -5.26 8.96 4.09
C PHE A 84 -5.44 7.45 4.22
N ASP A 85 -6.31 7.03 5.15
CA ASP A 85 -6.57 5.61 5.40
C ASP A 85 -7.74 5.11 4.56
N ILE A 86 -7.42 4.35 3.52
CA ILE A 86 -8.40 3.82 2.58
C ILE A 86 -9.31 2.79 3.23
N MET A 87 -8.87 2.02 4.23
CA MET A 87 -9.74 1.09 4.95
C MET A 87 -10.88 1.83 5.68
N LYS A 88 -10.58 2.96 6.34
CA LYS A 88 -11.62 3.78 6.98
C LYS A 88 -12.59 4.35 5.97
N TYR A 89 -12.08 4.80 4.83
CA TYR A 89 -12.91 5.28 3.73
C TYR A 89 -13.79 4.15 3.18
N ALA A 90 -13.22 2.98 2.94
CA ALA A 90 -13.92 1.79 2.44
C ALA A 90 -15.07 1.35 3.34
N LYS A 91 -14.85 1.30 4.67
CA LYS A 91 -15.90 1.02 5.66
C LYS A 91 -17.06 2.02 5.61
N ARG A 92 -16.74 3.31 5.42
CA ARG A 92 -17.76 4.35 5.27
C ARG A 92 -18.61 4.13 4.02
N ILE A 93 -17.96 3.83 2.87
CA ILE A 93 -18.67 3.61 1.60
C ILE A 93 -19.47 2.30 1.62
N LYS A 94 -18.88 1.24 2.19
CA LYS A 94 -19.59 -0.04 2.41
C LYS A 94 -20.92 0.17 3.12
N LYS A 95 -20.92 0.95 4.21
CA LYS A 95 -22.15 1.29 4.95
C LYS A 95 -23.08 2.21 4.16
N LYS A 96 -22.55 3.26 3.52
CA LYS A 96 -23.33 4.24 2.75
C LYS A 96 -24.10 3.58 1.58
N CYS A 97 -23.44 2.66 0.88
CA CYS A 97 -23.97 2.02 -0.33
C CYS A 97 -24.54 0.61 -0.07
N ASN A 98 -24.63 0.17 1.19
CA ASN A 98 -25.09 -1.18 1.58
C ASN A 98 -24.37 -2.30 0.81
N LEU A 99 -23.04 -2.22 0.69
CA LEU A 99 -22.27 -3.23 -0.04
C LEU A 99 -22.18 -4.53 0.77
N GLU A 100 -22.51 -5.65 0.13
CA GLU A 100 -22.43 -6.99 0.73
C GLU A 100 -20.98 -7.54 0.64
N ILE A 101 -20.06 -6.94 1.38
CA ILE A 101 -18.66 -7.35 1.45
C ILE A 101 -18.44 -8.11 2.77
N ASN A 102 -17.95 -9.33 2.68
CA ASN A 102 -17.69 -10.16 3.85
C ASN A 102 -16.27 -9.90 4.39
N GLY A 103 -16.18 -9.12 5.47
CA GLY A 103 -14.93 -8.67 6.08
C GLY A 103 -14.53 -7.24 5.68
N ASP A 104 -13.38 -6.79 6.17
CA ASP A 104 -12.88 -5.42 5.98
C ASP A 104 -11.41 -5.39 5.55
N GLU A 105 -10.87 -6.52 5.07
CA GLU A 105 -9.52 -6.62 4.56
C GLU A 105 -9.46 -6.20 3.09
N LEU A 106 -8.27 -5.80 2.61
CA LEU A 106 -8.06 -5.38 1.22
C LEU A 106 -8.59 -6.42 0.22
N ASN A 107 -8.29 -7.69 0.45
CA ASN A 107 -8.71 -8.79 -0.42
C ASN A 107 -10.24 -8.93 -0.53
N ASN A 108 -10.99 -8.65 0.55
CA ASN A 108 -12.45 -8.72 0.51
C ASN A 108 -13.04 -7.65 -0.43
N TYR A 109 -12.48 -6.44 -0.42
CA TYR A 109 -12.88 -5.38 -1.34
C TYR A 109 -12.40 -5.65 -2.77
N ALA A 110 -11.17 -6.15 -2.93
CA ALA A 110 -10.64 -6.52 -4.24
C ALA A 110 -11.51 -7.60 -4.91
N GLU A 111 -11.87 -8.66 -4.18
CA GLU A 111 -12.76 -9.73 -4.65
C GLU A 111 -14.13 -9.18 -5.03
N TYR A 112 -14.74 -8.35 -4.18
CA TYR A 112 -16.04 -7.74 -4.45
C TYR A 112 -16.05 -6.92 -5.74
N PHE A 113 -14.97 -6.18 -6.03
CA PHE A 113 -14.84 -5.37 -7.24
C PHE A 113 -14.26 -6.13 -8.44
N GLY A 114 -13.99 -7.43 -8.32
CA GLY A 114 -13.38 -8.23 -9.39
C GLY A 114 -11.93 -7.86 -9.71
N ILE A 115 -11.23 -7.24 -8.76
CA ILE A 115 -9.82 -6.83 -8.90
C ILE A 115 -8.94 -8.03 -8.57
N LYS A 116 -8.14 -8.49 -9.54
CA LYS A 116 -7.16 -9.56 -9.33
C LYS A 116 -5.92 -9.00 -8.65
N ASN A 117 -5.50 -9.63 -7.55
CA ASN A 117 -4.22 -9.40 -6.89
C ASN A 117 -3.29 -10.59 -7.20
N GLU A 118 -2.60 -10.54 -8.35
CA GLU A 118 -1.85 -11.69 -8.91
C GLU A 118 -0.64 -12.09 -8.06
N LYS A 119 -0.09 -11.15 -7.31
CA LYS A 119 1.05 -11.34 -6.42
C LYS A 119 0.73 -10.81 -5.02
N ALA A 120 -0.39 -11.28 -4.45
CA ALA A 120 -0.76 -10.93 -3.08
C ALA A 120 0.44 -11.10 -2.12
N HIS A 121 0.56 -10.19 -1.16
CA HIS A 121 1.64 -10.11 -0.18
C HIS A 121 2.99 -9.58 -0.70
N THR A 122 3.04 -9.02 -1.92
CA THR A 122 4.12 -8.11 -2.31
C THR A 122 3.68 -6.66 -2.11
N ALA A 123 4.56 -5.82 -1.60
CA ALA A 123 4.22 -4.43 -1.26
C ALA A 123 3.67 -3.65 -2.46
N LEU A 124 4.28 -3.80 -3.64
CA LEU A 124 3.85 -3.13 -4.85
C LEU A 124 2.47 -3.63 -5.32
N SER A 125 2.25 -4.95 -5.35
CA SER A 125 0.96 -5.51 -5.78
C SER A 125 -0.18 -5.11 -4.84
N ASP A 126 0.07 -5.07 -3.54
CA ASP A 126 -0.92 -4.63 -2.55
C ASP A 126 -1.18 -3.12 -2.66
N ALA A 127 -0.16 -2.30 -2.96
CA ALA A 127 -0.32 -0.87 -3.23
C ALA A 127 -1.17 -0.60 -4.48
N ILE A 128 -0.90 -1.31 -5.58
CA ILE A 128 -1.67 -1.23 -6.82
C ILE A 128 -3.13 -1.67 -6.59
N THR A 129 -3.33 -2.78 -5.89
CA THR A 129 -4.67 -3.28 -5.53
C THR A 129 -5.42 -2.26 -4.68
N THR A 130 -4.74 -1.65 -3.72
CA THR A 130 -5.29 -0.58 -2.87
C THR A 130 -5.75 0.62 -3.69
N ALA A 131 -4.94 1.06 -4.66
CA ALA A 131 -5.29 2.16 -5.55
C ALA A 131 -6.52 1.83 -6.41
N LYS A 132 -6.58 0.63 -6.99
CA LYS A 132 -7.74 0.17 -7.77
C LYS A 132 -9.01 0.09 -6.93
N VAL A 133 -8.94 -0.46 -5.72
CA VAL A 133 -10.06 -0.49 -4.76
C VAL A 133 -10.51 0.93 -4.42
N TYR A 134 -9.60 1.85 -4.15
CA TYR A 134 -9.93 3.24 -3.87
C TYR A 134 -10.68 3.92 -5.02
N ILE A 135 -10.25 3.71 -6.27
CA ILE A 135 -10.92 4.25 -7.46
C ILE A 135 -12.36 3.74 -7.56
N LYS A 136 -12.59 2.44 -7.37
CA LYS A 136 -13.95 1.86 -7.37
C LYS A 136 -14.83 2.44 -6.25
N LEU A 137 -14.29 2.61 -5.06
CA LEU A 137 -15.00 3.23 -3.94
C LEU A 137 -15.35 4.70 -4.23
N ARG A 138 -14.44 5.45 -4.88
CA ARG A 138 -14.68 6.84 -5.31
C ARG A 138 -15.82 6.92 -6.33
N GLN A 139 -15.83 6.05 -7.33
CA GLN A 139 -16.92 5.98 -8.33
C GLN A 139 -18.28 5.78 -7.65
N LEU A 140 -18.37 4.88 -6.66
CA LEU A 140 -19.60 4.66 -5.89
C LEU A 140 -19.97 5.89 -5.02
N ASP A 141 -19.01 6.54 -4.39
CA ASP A 141 -19.25 7.73 -3.54
C ASP A 141 -19.78 8.91 -4.36
N GLU A 142 -19.32 9.05 -5.59
CA GLU A 142 -19.72 10.09 -6.55
C GLU A 142 -21.03 9.75 -7.28
N GLY A 143 -21.66 8.60 -7.00
CA GLY A 143 -22.89 8.16 -7.63
C GLY A 143 -22.72 7.65 -9.06
N LYS A 144 -21.49 7.39 -9.51
CA LYS A 144 -21.21 6.74 -10.80
C LYS A 144 -21.47 5.24 -10.66
N SER A 145 -22.32 4.69 -11.53
CA SER A 145 -22.61 3.25 -11.56
C SER A 145 -21.33 2.47 -11.90
N SER A 146 -21.09 1.37 -11.18
CA SER A 146 -20.00 0.44 -11.46
C SER A 146 -20.08 -0.29 -12.80
N SER A 147 -21.12 -0.02 -13.60
CA SER A 147 -21.37 -0.64 -14.91
C SER A 147 -20.69 0.09 -16.09
N GLU A 148 -20.16 1.29 -15.90
CA GLU A 148 -19.28 1.91 -16.87
C GLU A 148 -17.86 1.42 -16.61
N ASN A 149 -17.46 0.44 -17.41
CA ASN A 149 -16.09 0.03 -17.62
C ASN A 149 -15.36 1.19 -18.34
N ASP A 150 -15.25 2.33 -17.67
CA ASP A 150 -14.38 3.40 -18.13
C ASP A 150 -12.98 2.83 -18.09
N GLY A 151 -12.40 2.66 -19.29
CA GLY A 151 -11.06 2.13 -19.56
C GLY A 151 -9.96 2.88 -18.83
N LEU A 152 -9.99 2.82 -17.51
CA LEU A 152 -8.85 3.02 -16.66
C LEU A 152 -8.05 1.71 -16.63
N ASP A 153 -7.57 1.30 -17.82
CA ASP A 153 -6.38 0.50 -17.93
C ASP A 153 -5.23 1.38 -17.40
N LEU A 154 -5.15 1.42 -16.07
CA LEU A 154 -3.95 1.92 -15.42
C LEU A 154 -2.88 0.86 -15.71
N GLU A 155 -2.12 1.04 -16.79
CA GLU A 155 -0.85 0.37 -17.00
C GLU A 155 0.09 0.82 -15.90
N TRP A 156 0.32 -0.08 -14.94
CA TRP A 156 1.25 0.09 -13.83
C TRP A 156 2.63 -0.48 -14.20
#